data_46d33a8895c7b5dcfcd2dd73fbca9c0f
#
_entry.id   46d33a8895c7b5dcfcd2dd73fbca9c0f
#
_cell.length_a   1.000
_cell.length_b   1.000
_cell.length_c   1.000
_cell.angle_alpha   90.00
_cell.angle_beta   90.00
_cell.angle_gamma   90.00
#
_symmetry.space_group_name_H-M   'P 1'
#
loop_
_entity.id
_entity.type
_entity.pdbx_description
1 polymer ?
#
loop_
_entity_poly.entity_id
_entity_poly.type
_entity_poly.pdbx_seq_one_letter_code
_entity_poly.pdbx_strand_id
1 'polypeptide(L)'
;MSETQNKELAKSYDPASIEAKWYPFWEQQGYFKAGLEEGKPSFSIQLPPPNITGILHMGHAFNHSVMDSLTRFYRMNGYNTMWLPGTDHAGIATQIVVERKLEAQGKNRRDMPRDEFVKEIWKWKD
;
A
#
# COMPACT_ATOMS: atom_id res chain seq x y z
N MET A 1 -16.37 42.21 6.14
CA MET A 1 -17.48 41.30 5.78
C MET A 1 -16.88 40.21 4.90
N SER A 2 -16.65 39.04 5.45
CA SER A 2 -16.10 37.92 4.69
C SER A 2 -17.23 37.23 3.93
N GLU A 3 -17.21 37.30 2.62
CA GLU A 3 -18.08 36.50 1.75
C GLU A 3 -17.85 35.02 2.02
N THR A 4 -18.79 34.42 2.71
CA THR A 4 -18.87 32.95 2.82
C THR A 4 -19.28 32.46 1.42
N GLN A 5 -18.32 32.18 0.56
CA GLN A 5 -18.56 31.46 -0.69
C GLN A 5 -19.21 30.13 -0.33
N ASN A 6 -20.51 30.05 -0.59
CA ASN A 6 -21.25 28.80 -0.50
C ASN A 6 -20.73 27.88 -1.62
N LYS A 7 -19.66 27.10 -1.33
CA LYS A 7 -19.12 26.15 -2.28
C LYS A 7 -20.07 24.96 -2.37
N GLU A 8 -20.95 24.97 -3.37
CA GLU A 8 -21.72 23.78 -3.71
C GLU A 8 -20.78 22.58 -3.90
N LEU A 9 -21.13 21.47 -3.28
CA LEU A 9 -20.42 20.21 -3.50
C LEU A 9 -20.58 19.76 -4.95
N ALA A 10 -19.54 19.18 -5.52
CA ALA A 10 -19.60 18.58 -6.85
C ALA A 10 -20.68 17.49 -6.90
N LYS A 11 -21.40 17.39 -8.02
CA LYS A 11 -22.47 16.39 -8.21
C LYS A 11 -21.98 14.95 -8.21
N SER A 12 -20.70 14.73 -8.49
CA SER A 12 -20.05 13.41 -8.48
C SER A 12 -18.72 13.46 -7.75
N TYR A 13 -18.38 12.35 -7.10
CA TYR A 13 -17.07 12.17 -6.47
C TYR A 13 -16.01 11.90 -7.54
N ASP A 14 -14.93 12.68 -7.53
CA ASP A 14 -13.75 12.46 -8.36
C ASP A 14 -12.58 11.96 -7.51
N PRO A 15 -12.30 10.63 -7.49
CA PRO A 15 -11.23 10.08 -6.68
C PRO A 15 -9.85 10.59 -7.09
N ALA A 16 -9.59 10.79 -8.38
CA ALA A 16 -8.27 11.13 -8.87
C ALA A 16 -7.75 12.47 -8.33
N SER A 17 -8.60 13.49 -8.30
CA SER A 17 -8.22 14.80 -7.75
C SER A 17 -8.00 14.77 -6.24
N ILE A 18 -8.76 13.93 -5.53
CA ILE A 18 -8.67 13.80 -4.07
C ILE A 18 -7.42 13.04 -3.68
N GLU A 19 -7.14 11.91 -4.32
CA GLU A 19 -5.96 11.07 -4.07
C GLU A 19 -4.66 11.82 -4.39
N ALA A 20 -4.60 12.52 -5.52
CA ALA A 20 -3.45 13.34 -5.90
C ALA A 20 -3.12 14.44 -4.88
N LYS A 21 -4.12 14.93 -4.15
CA LYS A 21 -3.96 15.97 -3.14
C LYS A 21 -3.61 15.42 -1.76
N TRP A 22 -4.40 14.45 -1.28
CA TRP A 22 -4.36 14.08 0.13
C TRP A 22 -3.23 13.12 0.48
N TYR A 23 -2.91 12.17 -0.36
CA TYR A 23 -1.84 11.23 -0.07
C TYR A 23 -0.47 11.91 0.08
N PRO A 24 -0.02 12.75 -0.85
CA PRO A 24 1.24 13.49 -0.67
C PRO A 24 1.22 14.41 0.55
N PHE A 25 0.09 15.03 0.85
CA PHE A 25 -0.05 15.87 2.05
C PHE A 25 0.15 15.07 3.33
N TRP A 26 -0.50 13.92 3.48
CA TRP A 26 -0.34 13.07 4.66
C TRP A 26 1.09 12.55 4.82
N GLU A 27 1.74 12.22 3.73
CA GLU A 27 3.12 11.76 3.71
C GLU A 27 4.08 12.87 4.15
N GLN A 28 3.94 14.07 3.61
CA GLN A 28 4.72 15.25 4.00
C GLN A 28 4.54 15.62 5.47
N GLN A 29 3.33 15.49 6.00
CA GLN A 29 3.04 15.73 7.41
C GLN A 29 3.53 14.60 8.34
N GLY A 30 3.99 13.48 7.78
CA GLY A 30 4.45 12.36 8.56
C GLY A 30 3.36 11.60 9.32
N TYR A 31 2.11 11.69 8.90
CA TYR A 31 0.98 11.07 9.60
C TYR A 31 1.02 9.54 9.63
N PHE A 32 1.83 8.93 8.77
CA PHE A 32 2.03 7.47 8.75
C PHE A 32 3.13 7.00 9.69
N LYS A 33 3.91 7.92 10.27
CA LYS A 33 4.93 7.54 11.24
C LYS A 33 4.27 7.05 12.52
N ALA A 34 4.84 5.99 13.10
CA ALA A 34 4.46 5.59 14.43
C ALA A 34 4.80 6.72 15.42
N GLY A 35 3.80 7.22 16.11
CA GLY A 35 3.99 8.23 17.14
C GLY A 35 4.60 7.57 18.38
N LEU A 36 5.75 8.05 18.81
CA LEU A 36 6.41 7.59 20.02
C LEU A 36 6.21 8.65 21.13
N GLU A 37 4.97 9.01 21.39
CA GLU A 37 4.66 9.92 22.49
C GLU A 37 4.61 9.14 23.81
N GLU A 38 5.51 9.50 24.73
CA GLU A 38 5.56 8.87 26.05
C GLU A 38 4.24 9.02 26.79
N GLY A 39 3.83 7.97 27.49
CA GLY A 39 2.61 7.95 28.30
C GLY A 39 1.31 7.70 27.54
N LYS A 40 1.31 7.65 26.23
CA LYS A 40 0.12 7.26 25.44
C LYS A 40 0.04 5.75 25.27
N PRO A 41 -1.16 5.16 25.37
CA PRO A 41 -1.34 3.75 25.07
C PRO A 41 -1.05 3.46 23.60
N SER A 42 -0.55 2.27 23.30
CA SER A 42 -0.20 1.86 21.95
C SER A 42 -1.31 1.01 21.31
N PHE A 43 -1.53 1.24 20.02
CA PHE A 43 -2.35 0.37 19.18
C PHE A 43 -1.60 0.10 17.87
N SER A 44 -1.36 -1.17 17.59
CA SER A 44 -0.74 -1.58 16.33
C SER A 44 -1.56 -2.65 15.64
N ILE A 45 -1.62 -2.56 14.31
CA ILE A 45 -2.27 -3.55 13.47
C ILE A 45 -1.36 -3.89 12.29
N GLN A 46 -1.14 -5.18 12.08
CA GLN A 46 -0.33 -5.64 10.97
C GLN A 46 -1.23 -5.95 9.77
N LEU A 47 -0.88 -5.37 8.62
CA LEU A 47 -1.52 -5.71 7.36
C LEU A 47 -1.13 -7.15 6.98
N PRO A 48 -2.09 -8.05 6.69
CA PRO A 48 -1.76 -9.31 6.03
C PRO A 48 -1.06 -9.00 4.70
N PRO A 49 0.20 -9.44 4.52
CA PRO A 49 1.00 -9.00 3.39
C PRO A 49 0.46 -9.60 2.09
N PRO A 50 0.06 -8.79 1.11
CA PRO A 50 -0.36 -9.30 -0.18
C PRO A 50 0.83 -9.91 -0.95
N ASN A 51 0.56 -10.98 -1.70
CA ASN A 51 1.54 -11.58 -2.59
C ASN A 51 1.89 -10.64 -3.74
N ILE A 52 3.17 -10.57 -4.12
CA ILE A 52 3.65 -9.79 -5.27
C ILE A 52 3.40 -10.47 -6.62
N THR A 53 2.43 -11.37 -6.69
CA THR A 53 2.13 -12.19 -7.88
C THR A 53 1.09 -11.57 -8.81
N GLY A 54 0.47 -10.46 -8.43
CA GLY A 54 -0.59 -9.84 -9.22
C GLY A 54 -1.11 -8.54 -8.63
N ILE A 55 -2.19 -8.06 -9.22
CA ILE A 55 -2.85 -6.80 -8.84
C ILE A 55 -3.73 -7.01 -7.60
N LEU A 56 -3.78 -6.00 -6.74
CA LEU A 56 -4.71 -5.98 -5.61
C LEU A 56 -6.17 -6.02 -6.11
N HIS A 57 -7.04 -6.68 -5.36
CA HIS A 57 -8.46 -6.85 -5.68
C HIS A 57 -9.35 -6.35 -4.53
N MET A 58 -10.67 -6.40 -4.74
CA MET A 58 -11.66 -5.89 -3.76
C MET A 58 -11.53 -6.51 -2.36
N GLY A 59 -11.07 -7.75 -2.24
CA GLY A 59 -10.80 -8.36 -0.93
C GLY A 59 -9.69 -7.64 -0.16
N HIS A 60 -8.64 -7.21 -0.84
CA HIS A 60 -7.60 -6.36 -0.25
C HIS A 60 -8.17 -5.01 0.16
N ALA A 61 -8.93 -4.36 -0.74
CA ALA A 61 -9.56 -3.07 -0.44
C ALA A 61 -10.46 -3.15 0.79
N PHE A 62 -11.25 -4.19 0.93
CA PHE A 62 -12.10 -4.42 2.11
C PHE A 62 -11.27 -4.53 3.40
N ASN A 63 -10.26 -5.41 3.41
CA ASN A 63 -9.38 -5.56 4.58
C ASN A 63 -8.68 -4.24 4.94
N HIS A 64 -8.14 -3.54 3.95
CA HIS A 64 -7.46 -2.27 4.16
C HIS A 64 -8.41 -1.22 4.75
N SER A 65 -9.64 -1.13 4.26
CA SER A 65 -10.64 -0.17 4.76
C SER A 65 -11.01 -0.43 6.22
N VAL A 66 -11.16 -1.69 6.62
CA VAL A 66 -11.43 -2.05 8.02
C VAL A 66 -10.26 -1.67 8.92
N MET A 67 -9.03 -1.99 8.51
CA MET A 67 -7.82 -1.69 9.29
C MET A 67 -7.56 -0.19 9.38
N ASP A 68 -7.77 0.55 8.29
CA ASP A 68 -7.66 2.00 8.26
C ASP A 68 -8.67 2.65 9.21
N SER A 69 -9.91 2.18 9.19
CA SER A 69 -10.96 2.67 10.09
C SER A 69 -10.60 2.46 11.55
N LEU A 70 -10.07 1.29 11.92
CA LEU A 70 -9.61 1.01 13.27
C LEU A 70 -8.41 1.89 13.67
N THR A 71 -7.42 2.01 12.79
CA THR A 71 -6.25 2.85 13.02
C THR A 71 -6.63 4.31 13.25
N ARG A 72 -7.55 4.84 12.43
CA ARG A 72 -8.08 6.21 12.57
C ARG A 72 -8.85 6.37 13.87
N PHE A 73 -9.69 5.41 14.21
CA PHE A 73 -10.46 5.43 15.47
C PHE A 73 -9.53 5.53 16.68
N TYR A 74 -8.55 4.65 16.80
CA TYR A 74 -7.60 4.68 17.91
C TYR A 74 -6.73 5.93 17.94
N ARG A 75 -6.33 6.43 16.77
CA ARG A 75 -5.58 7.70 16.67
C ARG A 75 -6.38 8.87 17.19
N MET A 76 -7.65 8.97 16.80
CA MET A 76 -8.55 10.04 17.30
C MET A 76 -8.82 9.92 18.79
N ASN A 77 -8.72 8.73 19.38
CA ASN A 77 -8.80 8.50 20.83
C ASN A 77 -7.47 8.70 21.57
N GLY A 78 -6.45 9.25 20.92
CA GLY A 78 -5.20 9.63 21.56
C GLY A 78 -4.18 8.50 21.72
N TYR A 79 -4.32 7.39 21.01
CA TYR A 79 -3.36 6.29 21.04
C TYR A 79 -2.16 6.57 20.12
N ASN A 80 -1.00 6.06 20.48
CA ASN A 80 0.11 5.85 19.54
C ASN A 80 -0.27 4.73 18.59
N THR A 81 -0.54 5.06 17.34
CA THR A 81 -1.01 4.09 16.36
C THR A 81 0.06 3.73 15.35
N MET A 82 0.12 2.45 15.01
CA MET A 82 0.96 1.94 13.92
C MET A 82 0.15 0.97 13.07
N TRP A 83 0.03 1.28 11.79
CA TRP A 83 -0.43 0.34 10.77
C TRP A 83 0.79 -0.13 9.99
N LEU A 84 1.21 -1.38 10.21
CA LEU A 84 2.42 -1.95 9.63
C LEU A 84 2.11 -2.61 8.28
N PRO A 85 2.51 -2.01 7.16
CA PRO A 85 2.36 -2.61 5.83
C PRO A 85 3.50 -3.60 5.56
N GLY A 86 3.27 -4.47 4.57
CA GLY A 86 4.27 -5.38 4.05
C GLY A 86 3.77 -6.09 2.80
N THR A 87 4.66 -6.82 2.14
CA THR A 87 4.33 -7.67 1.00
C THR A 87 4.92 -9.06 1.20
N ASP A 88 4.25 -10.09 0.69
CA ASP A 88 4.77 -11.45 0.64
C ASP A 88 5.44 -11.71 -0.70
N HIS A 89 6.67 -12.15 -0.68
CA HIS A 89 7.42 -12.53 -1.89
C HIS A 89 6.81 -13.73 -2.61
N ALA A 90 6.04 -14.59 -1.93
CA ALA A 90 5.36 -15.76 -2.50
C ALA A 90 6.28 -16.56 -3.43
N GLY A 91 7.49 -16.89 -2.97
CA GLY A 91 8.66 -17.29 -3.75
C GLY A 91 8.42 -18.17 -4.97
N ILE A 92 7.76 -19.34 -4.80
CA ILE A 92 7.49 -20.27 -5.93
C ILE A 92 6.53 -19.62 -6.95
N ALA A 93 5.46 -18.97 -6.48
CA ALA A 93 4.47 -18.37 -7.35
C ALA A 93 5.06 -17.18 -8.12
N THR A 94 5.86 -16.35 -7.48
CA THR A 94 6.57 -15.23 -8.13
C THR A 94 7.58 -15.73 -9.16
N GLN A 95 8.30 -16.80 -8.86
CA GLN A 95 9.18 -17.44 -9.83
C GLN A 95 8.42 -17.83 -11.11
N ILE A 96 7.28 -18.51 -10.98
CA ILE A 96 6.44 -18.90 -12.13
C ILE A 96 5.98 -17.69 -12.93
N VAL A 97 5.59 -16.62 -12.27
CA VAL A 97 5.15 -15.38 -12.96
C VAL A 97 6.30 -14.78 -13.77
N VAL A 98 7.49 -14.69 -13.18
CA VAL A 98 8.68 -14.14 -13.85
C VAL A 98 9.14 -15.05 -15.00
N GLU A 99 9.12 -16.38 -14.82
CA GLU A 99 9.41 -17.34 -15.89
C GLU A 99 8.50 -17.15 -17.10
N ARG A 100 7.18 -17.06 -16.89
CA ARG A 100 6.21 -16.80 -17.95
C ARG A 100 6.45 -15.47 -18.67
N LYS A 101 6.82 -14.42 -17.91
CA LYS A 101 7.16 -13.11 -18.48
C LYS A 101 8.41 -13.19 -19.38
N LEU A 102 9.43 -13.93 -18.97
CA LEU A 102 10.64 -14.15 -19.73
C LEU A 102 10.37 -15.00 -20.99
N GLU A 103 9.58 -16.06 -20.86
CA GLU A 103 9.17 -16.90 -22.01
C GLU A 103 8.42 -16.09 -23.06
N ALA A 104 7.54 -15.19 -22.66
CA ALA A 104 6.86 -14.27 -23.58
C ALA A 104 7.83 -13.32 -24.31
N GLN A 105 9.05 -13.13 -23.80
CA GLN A 105 10.14 -12.38 -24.43
C GLN A 105 11.12 -13.27 -25.21
N GLY A 106 10.82 -14.56 -25.34
CA GLY A 106 11.69 -15.53 -26.00
C GLY A 106 12.91 -15.95 -25.18
N LYS A 107 12.91 -15.70 -23.88
CA LYS A 107 14.00 -16.08 -22.96
C LYS A 107 13.60 -17.29 -22.13
N ASN A 108 14.52 -18.25 -21.95
CA ASN A 108 14.25 -19.40 -21.11
C ASN A 108 15.04 -19.30 -19.80
N ARG A 109 14.40 -19.60 -18.68
CA ARG A 109 15.03 -19.62 -17.35
C ARG A 109 16.25 -20.54 -17.31
N ARG A 110 16.22 -21.67 -18.03
CA ARG A 110 17.31 -22.67 -18.04
C ARG A 110 18.57 -22.18 -18.72
N ASP A 111 18.46 -21.23 -19.64
CA ASP A 111 19.57 -20.65 -20.39
C ASP A 111 20.19 -19.43 -19.68
N MET A 112 19.66 -19.10 -18.49
CA MET A 112 20.03 -17.91 -17.74
C MET A 112 20.75 -18.29 -16.45
N PRO A 113 21.90 -17.64 -16.11
CA PRO A 113 22.52 -17.76 -14.80
C PRO A 113 21.58 -17.41 -13.67
N ARG A 114 21.74 -18.08 -12.53
CA ARG A 114 20.88 -17.86 -11.36
C ARG A 114 20.82 -16.39 -10.94
N ASP A 115 21.96 -15.71 -10.95
CA ASP A 115 22.07 -14.32 -10.48
C ASP A 115 21.31 -13.34 -11.39
N GLU A 116 21.26 -13.61 -12.70
CA GLU A 116 20.48 -12.84 -13.65
C GLU A 116 18.99 -13.07 -13.42
N PHE A 117 18.58 -14.29 -13.21
CA PHE A 117 17.20 -14.60 -12.91
C PHE A 117 16.73 -13.96 -11.62
N VAL A 118 17.53 -13.97 -10.58
CA VAL A 118 17.23 -13.27 -9.30
C VAL A 118 17.06 -11.77 -9.52
N LYS A 119 17.87 -11.14 -10.38
CA LYS A 119 17.69 -9.73 -10.75
C LYS A 119 16.35 -9.48 -11.44
N GLU A 120 15.89 -10.39 -12.31
CA GLU A 120 14.57 -10.24 -12.94
C GLU A 120 13.43 -10.38 -11.93
N ILE A 121 13.58 -11.23 -10.91
CA ILE A 121 12.61 -11.33 -9.78
C ILE A 121 12.56 -10.01 -9.00
N TRP A 122 13.70 -9.40 -8.69
CA TRP A 122 13.73 -8.11 -8.01
C TRP A 122 13.08 -6.99 -8.83
N LYS A 123 13.35 -6.93 -10.13
CA LYS A 123 12.68 -5.98 -11.03
C LYS A 123 11.16 -6.20 -11.13
N TRP A 124 10.70 -7.40 -10.89
CA TRP A 124 9.27 -7.68 -10.83
C TRP A 124 8.64 -7.17 -9.55
N LYS A 125 9.37 -7.28 -8.45
CA LYS A 125 8.92 -6.86 -7.11
C LYS A 125 8.82 -5.33 -6.98
N ASP A 126 9.74 -4.57 -7.59
CA ASP A 126 9.81 -3.11 -7.56
C ASP A 126 8.79 -2.48 -8.52
#